data_9bf4f22856aab49c60c92c1b93dcf152
#
_entry.id   9bf4f22856aab49c60c92c1b93dcf152
#
_cell.length_a   1.000
_cell.length_b   1.000
_cell.length_c   1.000
_cell.angle_alpha   90.00
_cell.angle_beta   90.00
_cell.angle_gamma   90.00
#
_symmetry.space_group_name_H-M   'P 1'
#
loop_
_entity.id
_entity.type
_entity.pdbx_description
1 polymer ?
#
loop_
_entity_poly.entity_id
_entity_poly.type
_entity_poly.pdbx_seq_one_letter_code
_entity_poly.pdbx_strand_id
1 'polypeptide(L)'
;MMYAILILFHFFVEIQPSVETNPGYTVGDVATDFSLPNVDGKQVSLADYPAAKGFIVVFTCNTCPYSVAYEDRIIALDQQFKDQGFPVIAINPNDPAARAGEEMEKMQKRAQEKEFSFPYLQDVGQKIYPQYGATRTPHVFVLNKQDGKNTVAYIGAIDNSSRNAAEVTETYVADAVNALLKGQKPDVQETKAIGCSIKTL
;
A
#
# COMPACT_ATOMS: atom_id res chain seq x y z
N MET A 1 -43.68 49.05 -39.30
CA MET A 1 -43.02 48.85 -38.03
C MET A 1 -42.58 47.33 -37.95
N MET A 2 -41.33 47.09 -38.25
CA MET A 2 -40.76 45.74 -38.19
C MET A 2 -40.08 45.54 -36.80
N TYR A 3 -40.55 44.57 -35.99
CA TYR A 3 -39.89 44.19 -34.73
C TYR A 3 -38.85 43.12 -35.02
N ALA A 4 -37.62 43.50 -34.82
CA ALA A 4 -36.51 42.51 -34.83
C ALA A 4 -36.45 41.75 -33.46
N ILE A 5 -36.69 40.45 -33.50
CA ILE A 5 -36.56 39.58 -32.34
C ILE A 5 -35.07 39.17 -32.23
N LEU A 6 -34.41 39.67 -31.18
CA LEU A 6 -33.04 39.29 -30.83
C LEU A 6 -33.09 37.97 -30.06
N ILE A 7 -32.63 36.86 -30.67
CA ILE A 7 -32.50 35.57 -30.01
C ILE A 7 -31.14 35.53 -29.33
N LEU A 8 -31.12 35.63 -28.00
CA LEU A 8 -29.91 35.41 -27.19
C LEU A 8 -29.63 33.88 -27.08
N PHE A 9 -28.61 33.43 -27.75
CA PHE A 9 -28.07 32.07 -27.51
C PHE A 9 -27.25 32.06 -26.21
N HIS A 10 -27.77 31.40 -25.17
CA HIS A 10 -26.97 31.08 -23.98
C HIS A 10 -26.13 29.86 -24.27
N PHE A 11 -24.81 30.05 -24.38
CA PHE A 11 -23.87 28.95 -24.36
C PHE A 11 -23.74 28.46 -22.92
N PHE A 12 -24.35 27.30 -22.63
CA PHE A 12 -24.02 26.54 -21.42
C PHE A 12 -22.66 25.90 -21.65
N VAL A 13 -21.63 26.37 -20.94
CA VAL A 13 -20.34 25.68 -20.81
C VAL A 13 -20.54 24.59 -19.78
N GLU A 14 -20.71 23.34 -20.21
CA GLU A 14 -20.66 22.20 -19.35
C GLU A 14 -19.20 22.05 -18.88
N ILE A 15 -18.94 22.42 -17.62
CA ILE A 15 -17.69 22.08 -16.94
C ILE A 15 -17.74 20.59 -16.65
N GLN A 16 -17.09 19.79 -17.49
CA GLN A 16 -16.87 18.37 -17.19
C GLN A 16 -15.89 18.30 -16.01
N PRO A 17 -16.20 17.52 -14.96
CA PRO A 17 -15.24 17.29 -13.88
C PRO A 17 -14.01 16.59 -14.48
N SER A 18 -12.86 17.24 -14.39
CA SER A 18 -11.59 16.60 -14.67
C SER A 18 -11.46 15.40 -13.74
N VAL A 19 -11.29 14.20 -14.29
CA VAL A 19 -10.87 13.04 -13.51
C VAL A 19 -9.46 13.37 -13.03
N GLU A 20 -9.34 13.85 -11.80
CA GLU A 20 -8.04 13.96 -11.14
C GLU A 20 -7.47 12.54 -11.03
N THR A 21 -6.52 12.22 -11.88
CA THR A 21 -5.68 11.05 -11.71
C THR A 21 -4.83 11.30 -10.48
N ASN A 22 -5.20 10.68 -9.34
CA ASN A 22 -4.40 10.77 -8.13
C ASN A 22 -3.00 10.18 -8.44
N PRO A 23 -1.92 10.96 -8.40
CA PRO A 23 -0.57 10.49 -8.74
C PRO A 23 -0.01 9.48 -7.72
N GLY A 24 -0.79 9.13 -6.68
CA GLY A 24 -0.37 8.37 -5.52
C GLY A 24 0.20 9.26 -4.42
N TYR A 25 0.47 8.66 -3.28
CA TYR A 25 1.08 9.38 -2.16
C TYR A 25 2.57 9.64 -2.40
N THR A 26 3.01 10.79 -1.90
CA THR A 26 4.42 11.15 -1.72
C THR A 26 4.76 11.20 -0.23
N VAL A 27 6.04 11.26 0.10
CA VAL A 27 6.48 11.41 1.50
C VAL A 27 5.95 12.74 2.06
N GLY A 28 5.32 12.67 3.23
CA GLY A 28 4.66 13.79 3.88
C GLY A 28 3.15 13.86 3.68
N ASP A 29 2.60 13.15 2.71
CA ASP A 29 1.15 13.07 2.51
C ASP A 29 0.47 12.30 3.63
N VAL A 30 -0.79 12.66 3.90
CA VAL A 30 -1.63 11.92 4.85
C VAL A 30 -2.36 10.82 4.11
N ALA A 31 -1.99 9.58 4.42
CA ALA A 31 -2.68 8.41 3.88
C ALA A 31 -4.06 8.28 4.51
N THR A 32 -5.08 8.09 3.67
CA THR A 32 -6.44 7.80 4.11
C THR A 32 -6.56 6.36 4.60
N ASP A 33 -7.51 6.12 5.50
CA ASP A 33 -7.83 4.77 5.94
C ASP A 33 -8.56 4.00 4.84
N PHE A 34 -8.55 2.69 4.97
CA PHE A 34 -9.26 1.76 4.10
C PHE A 34 -9.97 0.69 4.94
N SER A 35 -10.87 -0.06 4.32
CA SER A 35 -11.46 -1.26 4.91
C SER A 35 -11.47 -2.35 3.84
N LEU A 36 -10.66 -3.38 4.03
CA LEU A 36 -10.46 -4.45 3.06
C LEU A 36 -10.70 -5.83 3.68
N PRO A 37 -11.19 -6.82 2.90
CA PRO A 37 -11.34 -8.18 3.36
C PRO A 37 -9.99 -8.84 3.63
N ASN A 38 -9.86 -9.42 4.82
CA ASN A 38 -8.72 -10.20 5.26
C ASN A 38 -8.93 -11.70 4.98
N VAL A 39 -7.83 -12.44 4.90
CA VAL A 39 -7.83 -13.91 4.73
C VAL A 39 -8.58 -14.68 5.82
N ASP A 40 -8.82 -14.10 7.00
CA ASP A 40 -9.67 -14.69 8.07
C ASP A 40 -11.16 -14.39 7.91
N GLY A 41 -11.57 -13.71 6.83
CA GLY A 41 -12.94 -13.34 6.51
C GLY A 41 -13.44 -12.05 7.18
N LYS A 42 -12.62 -11.37 7.98
CA LYS A 42 -12.99 -10.09 8.59
C LYS A 42 -12.63 -8.92 7.68
N GLN A 43 -13.27 -7.77 7.90
CA GLN A 43 -12.79 -6.51 7.36
C GLN A 43 -11.70 -5.96 8.29
N VAL A 44 -10.65 -5.40 7.70
CA VAL A 44 -9.54 -4.79 8.44
C VAL A 44 -9.26 -3.39 7.91
N SER A 45 -9.07 -2.44 8.82
CA SER A 45 -8.72 -1.05 8.58
C SER A 45 -7.55 -0.63 9.46
N LEU A 46 -6.91 0.50 9.15
CA LEU A 46 -5.88 1.08 10.02
C LEU A 46 -6.48 1.56 11.36
N ALA A 47 -7.77 1.93 11.35
CA ALA A 47 -8.49 2.36 12.56
C ALA A 47 -8.66 1.25 13.60
N ASP A 48 -8.59 -0.04 13.19
CA ASP A 48 -8.67 -1.19 14.09
C ASP A 48 -7.45 -1.32 15.02
N TYR A 49 -6.41 -0.51 14.78
CA TYR A 49 -5.16 -0.47 15.56
C TYR A 49 -5.00 0.86 16.32
N PRO A 50 -5.84 1.12 17.35
CA PRO A 50 -5.80 2.42 18.06
C PRO A 50 -4.46 2.70 18.75
N ALA A 51 -3.76 1.64 19.21
CA ALA A 51 -2.48 1.74 19.87
C ALA A 51 -1.27 1.83 18.92
N ALA A 52 -1.49 1.70 17.60
CA ALA A 52 -0.40 1.80 16.63
C ALA A 52 0.19 3.22 16.62
N LYS A 53 1.52 3.29 16.54
CA LYS A 53 2.31 4.50 16.31
C LYS A 53 2.55 4.77 14.84
N GLY A 54 2.28 3.76 14.00
CA GLY A 54 2.41 3.79 12.56
C GLY A 54 2.14 2.42 11.97
N PHE A 55 2.42 2.26 10.68
CA PHE A 55 2.15 1.02 9.95
C PHE A 55 3.24 0.74 8.92
N ILE A 56 3.50 -0.53 8.65
CA ILE A 56 4.26 -1.00 7.49
C ILE A 56 3.24 -1.56 6.49
N VAL A 57 2.76 -0.74 5.55
CA VAL A 57 1.83 -1.17 4.50
C VAL A 57 2.63 -1.77 3.35
N VAL A 58 2.38 -3.04 3.02
CA VAL A 58 3.11 -3.78 1.98
C VAL A 58 2.16 -4.26 0.91
N PHE A 59 2.25 -3.68 -0.29
CA PHE A 59 1.58 -4.24 -1.46
C PHE A 59 2.38 -5.44 -1.93
N THR A 60 1.86 -6.65 -1.74
CA THR A 60 2.50 -7.92 -2.06
C THR A 60 1.50 -8.89 -2.70
N CYS A 61 1.93 -10.04 -3.20
CA CYS A 61 1.03 -10.98 -3.86
C CYS A 61 1.59 -12.41 -3.84
N ASN A 62 0.77 -13.39 -4.19
CA ASN A 62 1.13 -14.81 -4.11
C ASN A 62 2.08 -15.27 -5.20
N THR A 63 1.95 -14.74 -6.43
CA THR A 63 2.54 -15.35 -7.64
C THR A 63 3.78 -14.62 -8.15
N CYS A 64 4.11 -13.44 -7.61
CA CYS A 64 5.31 -12.71 -8.00
C CYS A 64 6.56 -13.34 -7.33
N PRO A 65 7.57 -13.78 -8.10
CA PRO A 65 8.79 -14.36 -7.53
C PRO A 65 9.52 -13.43 -6.55
N TYR A 66 9.42 -12.11 -6.77
CA TYR A 66 9.99 -11.12 -5.85
C TYR A 66 9.20 -11.07 -4.54
N SER A 67 7.85 -11.05 -4.59
CA SER A 67 7.02 -11.10 -3.39
C SER A 67 7.29 -12.36 -2.58
N VAL A 68 7.34 -13.52 -3.23
CA VAL A 68 7.66 -14.81 -2.59
C VAL A 68 9.04 -14.79 -1.93
N ALA A 69 10.05 -14.20 -2.58
CA ALA A 69 11.40 -14.09 -2.02
C ALA A 69 11.47 -13.16 -0.79
N TYR A 70 10.48 -12.28 -0.62
CA TYR A 70 10.43 -11.33 0.49
C TYR A 70 9.55 -11.79 1.68
N GLU A 71 8.76 -12.86 1.55
CA GLU A 71 7.79 -13.28 2.59
C GLU A 71 8.42 -13.42 3.97
N ASP A 72 9.52 -14.16 4.09
CA ASP A 72 10.17 -14.39 5.38
C ASP A 72 10.71 -13.09 5.99
N ARG A 73 11.11 -12.12 5.14
CA ARG A 73 11.56 -10.78 5.58
C ARG A 73 10.39 -9.90 6.01
N ILE A 74 9.22 -10.02 5.37
CA ILE A 74 7.99 -9.33 5.80
C ILE A 74 7.52 -9.89 7.14
N ILE A 75 7.58 -11.21 7.32
CA ILE A 75 7.28 -11.87 8.61
C ILE A 75 8.23 -11.36 9.70
N ALA A 76 9.54 -11.28 9.41
CA ALA A 76 10.53 -10.77 10.34
C ALA A 76 10.29 -9.31 10.72
N LEU A 77 9.88 -8.45 9.77
CA LEU A 77 9.51 -7.06 10.04
C LEU A 77 8.31 -6.96 10.99
N ASP A 78 7.26 -7.76 10.78
CA ASP A 78 6.12 -7.78 11.68
C ASP A 78 6.53 -8.24 13.09
N GLN A 79 7.25 -9.36 13.19
CA GLN A 79 7.74 -9.87 14.48
C GLN A 79 8.60 -8.86 15.22
N GLN A 80 9.41 -8.08 14.50
CA GLN A 80 10.29 -7.08 15.10
C GLN A 80 9.53 -5.84 15.57
N PHE A 81 8.54 -5.36 14.83
CA PHE A 81 8.01 -4.01 15.01
C PHE A 81 6.56 -3.93 15.50
N LYS A 82 5.73 -4.99 15.39
CA LYS A 82 4.32 -4.92 15.79
C LYS A 82 4.13 -4.55 17.26
N ASP A 83 4.92 -5.15 18.16
CA ASP A 83 4.83 -4.86 19.61
C ASP A 83 5.43 -3.49 19.95
N GLN A 84 6.18 -2.89 19.04
CA GLN A 84 6.69 -1.53 19.16
C GLN A 84 5.69 -0.47 18.61
N GLY A 85 4.57 -0.94 18.04
CA GLY A 85 3.49 -0.10 17.51
C GLY A 85 3.53 0.12 15.99
N PHE A 86 4.31 -0.67 15.25
CA PHE A 86 4.38 -0.63 13.78
C PHE A 86 4.05 -2.01 13.17
N PRO A 87 2.77 -2.47 13.24
CA PRO A 87 2.36 -3.71 12.63
C PRO A 87 2.48 -3.65 11.10
N VAL A 88 2.71 -4.81 10.48
CA VAL A 88 2.61 -4.99 9.04
C VAL A 88 1.13 -5.12 8.64
N ILE A 89 0.75 -4.44 7.56
CA ILE A 89 -0.53 -4.63 6.86
C ILE A 89 -0.19 -5.00 5.42
N ALA A 90 -0.34 -6.27 5.06
CA ALA A 90 -0.09 -6.75 3.71
C ALA A 90 -1.35 -6.65 2.86
N ILE A 91 -1.23 -6.13 1.64
CA ILE A 91 -2.35 -5.93 0.70
C ILE A 91 -1.98 -6.58 -0.64
N ASN A 92 -2.83 -7.49 -1.12
CA ASN A 92 -2.72 -8.03 -2.47
C ASN A 92 -3.49 -7.11 -3.44
N PRO A 93 -2.80 -6.41 -4.34
CA PRO A 93 -3.41 -5.48 -5.28
C PRO A 93 -3.82 -6.13 -6.60
N ASN A 94 -3.46 -7.42 -6.83
CA ASN A 94 -3.72 -8.07 -8.09
C ASN A 94 -5.20 -8.47 -8.22
N ASP A 95 -5.76 -8.24 -9.41
CA ASP A 95 -7.08 -8.77 -9.75
C ASP A 95 -6.97 -10.28 -10.01
N PRO A 96 -7.72 -11.14 -9.31
CA PRO A 96 -7.70 -12.59 -9.52
C PRO A 96 -8.20 -12.99 -10.92
N ALA A 97 -9.04 -12.18 -11.58
CA ALA A 97 -9.44 -12.44 -12.96
C ALA A 97 -8.32 -12.14 -13.97
N ALA A 98 -7.42 -11.22 -13.65
CA ALA A 98 -6.24 -10.93 -14.45
C ALA A 98 -5.06 -11.88 -14.17
N ARG A 99 -5.03 -12.50 -12.97
CA ARG A 99 -3.93 -13.40 -12.57
C ARG A 99 -4.42 -14.52 -11.67
N ALA A 100 -4.45 -15.73 -12.20
CA ALA A 100 -4.74 -16.93 -11.43
C ALA A 100 -3.71 -17.15 -10.32
N GLY A 101 -4.19 -17.57 -9.15
CA GLY A 101 -3.40 -17.77 -7.94
C GLY A 101 -3.44 -16.59 -6.95
N GLU A 102 -4.16 -15.51 -7.31
CA GLU A 102 -4.38 -14.35 -6.44
C GLU A 102 -5.79 -14.32 -5.82
N GLU A 103 -6.58 -15.41 -5.99
CA GLU A 103 -7.90 -15.55 -5.40
C GLU A 103 -7.79 -15.65 -3.87
N MET A 104 -8.81 -15.19 -3.16
CA MET A 104 -8.88 -15.18 -1.68
C MET A 104 -8.53 -16.56 -1.09
N GLU A 105 -9.04 -17.65 -1.65
CA GLU A 105 -8.71 -19.02 -1.19
C GLU A 105 -7.21 -19.34 -1.30
N LYS A 106 -6.55 -18.84 -2.33
CA LYS A 106 -5.10 -19.02 -2.51
C LYS A 106 -4.31 -18.16 -1.54
N MET A 107 -4.81 -16.95 -1.25
CA MET A 107 -4.23 -16.07 -0.24
C MET A 107 -4.35 -16.70 1.16
N GLN A 108 -5.52 -17.26 1.51
CA GLN A 108 -5.75 -17.99 2.76
C GLN A 108 -4.77 -19.14 2.92
N LYS A 109 -4.67 -19.98 1.89
CA LYS A 109 -3.72 -21.10 1.87
C LYS A 109 -2.28 -20.62 2.07
N ARG A 110 -1.87 -19.57 1.35
CA ARG A 110 -0.52 -19.01 1.46
C ARG A 110 -0.24 -18.46 2.85
N ALA A 111 -1.16 -17.70 3.43
CA ALA A 111 -1.04 -17.16 4.77
C ALA A 111 -0.92 -18.27 5.83
N GLN A 112 -1.66 -19.36 5.67
CA GLN A 112 -1.57 -20.53 6.56
C GLN A 112 -0.23 -21.27 6.40
N GLU A 113 0.20 -21.56 5.16
CA GLU A 113 1.45 -22.28 4.87
C GLU A 113 2.70 -21.54 5.36
N LYS A 114 2.65 -20.20 5.32
CA LYS A 114 3.74 -19.31 5.73
C LYS A 114 3.59 -18.77 7.14
N GLU A 115 2.51 -19.13 7.84
CA GLU A 115 2.23 -18.70 9.21
C GLU A 115 2.29 -17.16 9.35
N PHE A 116 1.62 -16.43 8.43
CA PHE A 116 1.61 -14.97 8.47
C PHE A 116 1.04 -14.47 9.80
N SER A 117 1.82 -13.69 10.52
CA SER A 117 1.45 -13.10 11.82
C SER A 117 0.73 -11.74 11.69
N PHE A 118 0.50 -11.30 10.46
CA PHE A 118 -0.09 -10.02 10.07
C PHE A 118 -1.31 -10.23 9.17
N PRO A 119 -2.24 -9.25 9.05
CA PRO A 119 -3.35 -9.32 8.12
C PRO A 119 -2.86 -9.32 6.66
N TYR A 120 -3.49 -10.18 5.84
CA TYR A 120 -3.25 -10.25 4.42
C TYR A 120 -4.55 -9.96 3.67
N LEU A 121 -4.67 -8.74 3.17
CA LEU A 121 -5.89 -8.14 2.65
C LEU A 121 -5.95 -8.24 1.13
N GLN A 122 -7.15 -8.33 0.57
CA GLN A 122 -7.36 -8.23 -0.88
C GLN A 122 -7.89 -6.85 -1.24
N ASP A 123 -7.24 -6.14 -2.18
CA ASP A 123 -7.71 -4.86 -2.72
C ASP A 123 -8.82 -5.08 -3.74
N VAL A 124 -10.02 -5.41 -3.23
CA VAL A 124 -11.19 -5.70 -4.06
C VAL A 124 -11.59 -4.46 -4.87
N GLY A 125 -11.60 -4.62 -6.20
CA GLY A 125 -11.89 -3.52 -7.14
C GLY A 125 -10.72 -2.56 -7.32
N GLN A 126 -9.54 -2.91 -6.82
CA GLN A 126 -8.26 -2.24 -7.11
C GLN A 126 -8.31 -0.71 -6.84
N LYS A 127 -8.83 -0.33 -5.66
CA LYS A 127 -9.03 1.08 -5.29
C LYS A 127 -7.90 1.65 -4.46
N ILE A 128 -7.24 0.80 -3.65
CA ILE A 128 -6.27 1.25 -2.66
C ILE A 128 -4.88 1.38 -3.24
N TYR A 129 -4.44 0.40 -4.07
CA TYR A 129 -3.09 0.47 -4.63
C TYR A 129 -2.86 1.72 -5.51
N PRO A 130 -3.84 2.20 -6.35
CA PRO A 130 -3.64 3.43 -7.12
C PRO A 130 -3.62 4.67 -6.23
N GLN A 131 -4.44 4.68 -5.15
CA GLN A 131 -4.46 5.77 -4.18
C GLN A 131 -3.11 5.92 -3.47
N TYR A 132 -2.45 4.80 -3.14
CA TYR A 132 -1.10 4.81 -2.59
C TYR A 132 -0.03 5.12 -3.64
N GLY A 133 -0.31 4.90 -4.92
CA GLY A 133 0.69 5.00 -6.01
C GLY A 133 1.57 3.75 -6.09
N ALA A 134 1.09 2.61 -5.57
CA ALA A 134 1.82 1.36 -5.69
C ALA A 134 1.83 0.89 -7.15
N THR A 135 2.99 0.51 -7.65
CA THR A 135 3.18 0.10 -9.06
C THR A 135 3.72 -1.31 -9.20
N ARG A 136 4.20 -1.89 -8.10
CA ARG A 136 4.86 -3.20 -8.09
C ARG A 136 4.47 -4.01 -6.86
N THR A 137 4.81 -5.30 -6.90
CA THR A 137 4.77 -6.20 -5.75
C THR A 137 6.13 -6.87 -5.60
N PRO A 138 6.82 -6.71 -4.41
CA PRO A 138 6.42 -5.86 -3.29
C PRO A 138 6.68 -4.35 -3.53
N HIS A 139 5.86 -3.50 -2.87
CA HIS A 139 6.05 -2.06 -2.74
C HIS A 139 5.61 -1.64 -1.34
N VAL A 140 6.45 -0.94 -0.60
CA VAL A 140 6.21 -0.62 0.82
C VAL A 140 5.98 0.86 1.03
N PHE A 141 5.06 1.16 1.97
CA PHE A 141 4.78 2.48 2.51
C PHE A 141 4.87 2.41 4.03
N VAL A 142 5.81 3.10 4.64
CA VAL A 142 5.84 3.24 6.10
C VAL A 142 5.08 4.49 6.48
N LEU A 143 4.06 4.30 7.32
CA LEU A 143 3.22 5.38 7.83
C LEU A 143 3.60 5.70 9.27
N ASN A 144 3.74 6.99 9.59
CA ASN A 144 3.91 7.49 10.95
C ASN A 144 2.58 8.07 11.43
N LYS A 145 2.05 7.57 12.55
CA LYS A 145 0.78 8.04 13.12
C LYS A 145 1.04 9.12 14.16
N GLN A 146 0.68 10.35 13.84
CA GLN A 146 0.77 11.49 14.73
C GLN A 146 -0.54 12.27 14.70
N ASP A 147 -1.06 12.66 15.87
CA ASP A 147 -2.32 13.41 16.02
C ASP A 147 -3.50 12.76 15.27
N GLY A 148 -3.56 11.43 15.27
CA GLY A 148 -4.58 10.65 14.58
C GLY A 148 -4.45 10.57 13.06
N LYS A 149 -3.39 11.14 12.48
CA LYS A 149 -3.11 11.12 11.04
C LYS A 149 -1.99 10.13 10.71
N ASN A 150 -2.16 9.36 9.66
CA ASN A 150 -1.15 8.44 9.15
C ASN A 150 -0.35 9.13 8.03
N THR A 151 0.80 9.72 8.38
CA THR A 151 1.65 10.43 7.41
C THR A 151 2.67 9.48 6.78
N VAL A 152 2.79 9.51 5.46
CA VAL A 152 3.78 8.71 4.73
C VAL A 152 5.18 9.18 5.06
N ALA A 153 6.00 8.30 5.62
CA ALA A 153 7.37 8.59 6.04
C ALA A 153 8.43 7.92 5.15
N TYR A 154 8.07 6.81 4.49
CA TYR A 154 8.95 6.11 3.56
C TYR A 154 8.12 5.42 2.47
N ILE A 155 8.67 5.38 1.23
CA ILE A 155 8.09 4.67 0.08
C ILE A 155 9.21 3.90 -0.63
N GLY A 156 9.01 2.60 -0.94
CA GLY A 156 9.96 1.89 -1.79
C GLY A 156 10.13 0.40 -1.54
N ALA A 157 11.39 -0.04 -1.61
CA ALA A 157 11.80 -1.43 -1.42
C ALA A 157 11.91 -1.78 0.08
N ILE A 158 11.90 -3.06 0.40
CA ILE A 158 12.12 -3.55 1.78
C ILE A 158 13.59 -3.37 2.17
N ASP A 159 14.50 -3.73 1.28
CA ASP A 159 15.94 -3.67 1.43
C ASP A 159 16.62 -3.56 0.04
N ASN A 160 17.95 -3.59 -0.02
CA ASN A 160 18.71 -3.44 -1.25
C ASN A 160 18.96 -4.76 -2.02
N SER A 161 18.44 -5.92 -1.56
CA SER A 161 18.59 -7.19 -2.27
C SER A 161 17.25 -7.91 -2.47
N SER A 162 16.65 -7.73 -3.65
CA SER A 162 15.31 -8.24 -3.95
C SER A 162 15.19 -9.76 -4.08
N ARG A 163 16.29 -10.49 -4.20
CA ARG A 163 16.29 -11.95 -4.45
C ARG A 163 17.03 -12.76 -3.40
N ASN A 164 18.04 -12.19 -2.77
CA ASN A 164 18.93 -12.92 -1.86
C ASN A 164 19.07 -12.18 -0.52
N ALA A 165 18.44 -12.73 0.52
CA ALA A 165 18.49 -12.14 1.85
C ALA A 165 19.93 -12.09 2.43
N ALA A 166 20.82 -13.01 2.02
CA ALA A 166 22.20 -13.03 2.49
C ALA A 166 23.07 -11.88 1.92
N GLU A 167 22.60 -11.21 0.87
CA GLU A 167 23.28 -10.08 0.24
C GLU A 167 22.79 -8.72 0.72
N VAL A 168 21.82 -8.69 1.67
CA VAL A 168 21.28 -7.45 2.21
C VAL A 168 22.35 -6.74 3.03
N THR A 169 22.61 -5.50 2.66
CA THR A 169 23.53 -4.56 3.37
C THR A 169 22.81 -3.29 3.83
N GLU A 170 21.61 -3.01 3.31
CA GLU A 170 20.77 -1.87 3.65
C GLU A 170 19.34 -2.32 3.89
N THR A 171 18.78 -1.94 5.04
CA THR A 171 17.47 -2.42 5.55
C THR A 171 16.44 -1.29 5.58
N TYR A 172 16.13 -0.72 4.42
CA TYR A 172 15.38 0.55 4.28
C TYR A 172 14.13 0.67 5.16
N VAL A 173 13.26 -0.36 5.18
CA VAL A 173 12.04 -0.33 5.97
C VAL A 173 12.35 -0.39 7.47
N ALA A 174 13.27 -1.26 7.87
CA ALA A 174 13.65 -1.39 9.28
C ALA A 174 14.31 -0.10 9.78
N ASP A 175 15.18 0.51 8.98
CA ASP A 175 15.86 1.77 9.31
C ASP A 175 14.85 2.92 9.41
N ALA A 176 13.88 2.97 8.49
CA ALA A 176 12.81 3.98 8.54
C ALA A 176 11.98 3.85 9.82
N VAL A 177 11.53 2.64 10.19
CA VAL A 177 10.78 2.42 11.42
C VAL A 177 11.62 2.74 12.67
N ASN A 178 12.89 2.34 12.69
CA ASN A 178 13.80 2.64 13.80
C ASN A 178 14.03 4.15 13.99
N ALA A 179 14.09 4.94 12.90
CA ALA A 179 14.17 6.39 12.99
C ALA A 179 12.88 6.98 13.60
N LEU A 180 11.70 6.52 13.13
CA LEU A 180 10.41 6.97 13.63
C LEU A 180 10.21 6.64 15.12
N LEU A 181 10.65 5.47 15.57
CA LEU A 181 10.61 5.07 16.99
C LEU A 181 11.45 5.98 17.88
N LYS A 182 12.49 6.62 17.33
CA LYS A 182 13.33 7.62 18.00
C LYS A 182 12.78 9.06 17.85
N GLY A 183 11.63 9.24 17.20
CA GLY A 183 11.06 10.55 16.91
C GLY A 183 11.81 11.32 15.82
N GLN A 184 12.56 10.61 14.97
CA GLN A 184 13.37 11.17 13.89
C GLN A 184 12.73 10.85 12.54
N LYS A 185 13.04 11.65 11.52
CA LYS A 185 12.71 11.33 10.14
C LYS A 185 13.70 10.26 9.62
N PRO A 186 13.27 9.33 8.76
CA PRO A 186 14.18 8.42 8.07
C PRO A 186 15.21 9.20 7.24
N ASP A 187 16.47 8.75 7.25
CA ASP A 187 17.53 9.33 6.40
C ASP A 187 17.26 9.05 4.92
N VAL A 188 16.79 7.83 4.61
CA VAL A 188 16.31 7.44 3.28
C VAL A 188 14.79 7.37 3.34
N GLN A 189 14.11 8.25 2.60
CA GLN A 189 12.65 8.34 2.59
C GLN A 189 12.02 7.71 1.35
N GLU A 190 12.80 7.57 0.26
CA GLU A 190 12.32 6.95 -0.98
C GLU A 190 13.37 6.06 -1.59
N THR A 191 12.96 4.90 -2.09
CA THR A 191 13.77 4.00 -2.91
C THR A 191 12.95 3.42 -4.03
N LYS A 192 13.60 2.86 -5.04
CA LYS A 192 12.91 2.20 -6.15
C LYS A 192 12.41 0.82 -5.72
N ALA A 193 11.09 0.61 -5.73
CA ALA A 193 10.52 -0.71 -5.56
C ALA A 193 10.93 -1.65 -6.71
N ILE A 194 11.40 -2.85 -6.37
CA ILE A 194 11.81 -3.89 -7.32
C ILE A 194 10.83 -5.06 -7.21
N GLY A 195 10.14 -5.36 -8.31
CA GLY A 195 9.11 -6.40 -8.30
C GLY A 195 8.35 -6.50 -9.61
N CYS A 196 7.33 -7.34 -9.62
CA CYS A 196 6.41 -7.48 -10.75
C CYS A 196 5.44 -6.31 -10.82
N SER A 197 4.97 -5.94 -12.01
CA SER A 197 3.85 -5.01 -12.16
C SER A 197 2.58 -5.60 -11.54
N ILE A 198 1.74 -4.75 -10.96
CA ILE A 198 0.39 -5.11 -10.50
C ILE A 198 -0.43 -5.57 -11.70
N LYS A 199 -1.28 -6.60 -11.50
CA LYS A 199 -2.11 -7.20 -12.55
C LYS A 199 -3.52 -6.64 -12.48
N THR A 200 -3.93 -6.03 -13.58
CA THR A 200 -5.26 -5.44 -13.79
C THR A 200 -5.91 -6.04 -15.03
N LEU A 201 -7.24 -6.00 -15.10
CA LEU A 201 -7.99 -6.33 -16.32
C LEU A 201 -7.79 -5.26 -17.40
#